data_d14e8b3b879920048362e1f2f6673c04
#
_entry.id   d14e8b3b879920048362e1f2f6673c04
#
_cell.length_a   1.000
_cell.length_b   1.000
_cell.length_c   1.000
_cell.angle_alpha   90.00
_cell.angle_beta   90.00
_cell.angle_gamma   90.00
#
_symmetry.space_group_name_H-M   'P 1'
#
loop_
_entity.id
_entity.type
_entity.pdbx_description
1 polymer ?
#
loop_
_entity_poly.entity_id
_entity_poly.type
_entity_poly.pdbx_seq_one_letter_code
_entity_poly.pdbx_strand_id
1 'polypeptide(L)'
;MKMSCLSVSLFPAIINNEITIPEYARFCRNQGLDGFDLGMALIKNHTPKYVSQLKKEIEEEGIPLIMVTTYPDFTHPDFLQREREFDFLVHDIALASALGAQFLRVTAGQAHPATTETDGVKWAIEYLKKAAPI
;
A
#
# COMPACT_ATOMS: atom_id res chain seq x y z
N MET A 1 -22.46 6.48 6.50
CA MET A 1 -21.15 6.65 5.84
C MET A 1 -20.19 5.67 6.51
N LYS A 2 -19.35 4.97 5.77
CA LYS A 2 -18.32 4.08 6.34
C LYS A 2 -16.97 4.79 6.36
N MET A 3 -16.14 4.50 7.36
CA MET A 3 -14.84 5.14 7.55
C MET A 3 -13.75 4.10 7.81
N SER A 4 -12.61 4.27 7.13
CA SER A 4 -11.35 3.60 7.45
C SER A 4 -10.28 4.64 7.82
N CYS A 5 -9.21 4.21 8.45
CA CYS A 5 -8.11 5.07 8.85
C CYS A 5 -6.78 4.54 8.32
N LEU A 6 -5.98 5.42 7.71
CA LEU A 6 -4.59 5.14 7.36
C LEU A 6 -3.68 5.58 8.51
N SER A 7 -2.77 4.71 8.91
CA SER A 7 -1.92 4.83 10.10
C SER A 7 -0.78 5.85 9.99
N VAL A 8 -0.90 6.93 9.20
CA VAL A 8 0.22 7.86 8.92
C VAL A 8 0.89 8.39 10.19
N SER A 9 0.10 8.82 11.17
CA SER A 9 0.62 9.33 12.45
C SER A 9 1.27 8.25 13.32
N LEU A 10 1.00 6.98 13.06
CA LEU A 10 1.53 5.84 13.80
C LEU A 10 2.66 5.11 13.03
N PHE A 11 3.01 5.56 11.84
CA PHE A 11 4.09 4.94 11.04
C PHE A 11 5.38 4.75 11.84
N PRO A 12 5.91 5.76 12.55
CA PRO A 12 7.13 5.56 13.35
C PRO A 12 6.98 4.46 14.40
N ALA A 13 5.88 4.41 15.11
CA ALA A 13 5.63 3.42 16.15
C ALA A 13 5.53 2.00 15.57
N ILE A 14 4.86 1.83 14.42
CA ILE A 14 4.75 0.53 13.74
C ILE A 14 6.11 0.11 13.14
N ILE A 15 6.85 1.05 12.55
CA ILE A 15 8.19 0.78 12.01
C ILE A 15 9.15 0.34 13.11
N ASN A 16 9.08 0.96 14.28
CA ASN A 16 9.93 0.64 15.42
C ASN A 16 9.45 -0.59 16.23
N ASN A 17 8.36 -1.26 15.82
CA ASN A 17 7.70 -2.36 16.52
C ASN A 17 7.18 -2.00 17.93
N GLU A 18 6.87 -0.75 18.18
CA GLU A 18 6.19 -0.31 19.40
C GLU A 18 4.69 -0.66 19.35
N ILE A 19 4.13 -0.74 18.12
CA ILE A 19 2.76 -1.17 17.82
C ILE A 19 2.83 -2.16 16.66
N THR A 20 2.18 -3.29 16.76
CA THR A 20 2.03 -4.25 15.67
C THR A 20 0.85 -3.89 14.75
N ILE A 21 0.82 -4.43 13.53
CA ILE A 21 -0.30 -4.22 12.59
C ILE A 21 -1.64 -4.74 13.18
N PRO A 22 -1.71 -5.94 13.81
CA PRO A 22 -2.93 -6.38 14.49
C PRO A 22 -3.37 -5.46 15.65
N GLU A 23 -2.44 -4.93 16.44
CA GLU A 23 -2.76 -3.97 17.50
C GLU A 23 -3.32 -2.66 16.94
N TYR A 24 -2.81 -2.19 15.79
CA TYR A 24 -3.37 -1.06 15.08
C TYR A 24 -4.78 -1.36 14.55
N ALA A 25 -5.01 -2.54 13.99
CA ALA A 25 -6.35 -2.98 13.57
C ALA A 25 -7.34 -2.97 14.76
N ARG A 26 -6.92 -3.55 15.90
CA ARG A 26 -7.69 -3.53 17.16
C ARG A 26 -8.00 -2.11 17.63
N PHE A 27 -7.02 -1.22 17.57
CA PHE A 27 -7.22 0.20 17.88
C PHE A 27 -8.32 0.82 17.01
N CYS A 28 -8.26 0.64 15.68
CA CYS A 28 -9.28 1.15 14.76
C CYS A 28 -10.68 0.62 15.10
N ARG A 29 -10.80 -0.68 15.37
CA ARG A 29 -12.06 -1.29 15.81
C ARG A 29 -12.59 -0.65 17.08
N ASN A 30 -11.73 -0.44 18.08
CA ASN A 30 -12.13 0.15 19.38
C ASN A 30 -12.54 1.63 19.28
N GLN A 31 -12.10 2.33 18.22
CA GLN A 31 -12.56 3.67 17.88
C GLN A 31 -13.88 3.68 17.08
N GLY A 32 -14.47 2.53 16.79
CA GLY A 32 -15.73 2.43 16.04
C GLY A 32 -15.56 2.66 14.53
N LEU A 33 -14.37 2.45 13.98
CA LEU A 33 -14.14 2.51 12.55
C LEU A 33 -14.66 1.24 11.85
N ASP A 34 -15.09 1.38 10.60
CA ASP A 34 -15.59 0.27 9.78
C ASP A 34 -14.47 -0.57 9.14
N GLY A 35 -13.25 -0.07 9.15
CA GLY A 35 -12.07 -0.72 8.62
C GLY A 35 -10.78 0.05 8.91
N PHE A 36 -9.67 -0.48 8.43
CA PHE A 36 -8.38 0.20 8.51
C PHE A 36 -7.61 0.07 7.20
N ASP A 37 -6.64 0.96 7.00
CA ASP A 37 -5.79 1.02 5.82
C ASP A 37 -4.33 0.90 6.24
N LEU A 38 -3.48 0.34 5.36
CA LEU A 38 -2.05 0.18 5.57
C LEU A 38 -1.22 0.86 4.48
N GLY A 39 -0.05 1.36 4.84
CA GLY A 39 1.01 1.63 3.88
C GLY A 39 1.80 0.34 3.59
N MET A 40 2.13 0.08 2.33
CA MET A 40 2.92 -1.09 1.92
C MET A 40 4.24 -1.19 2.69
N ALA A 41 4.89 -0.05 2.95
CA ALA A 41 6.16 0.02 3.70
C ALA A 41 6.09 -0.51 5.14
N LEU A 42 4.89 -0.68 5.71
CA LEU A 42 4.71 -1.24 7.05
C LEU A 42 4.79 -2.77 7.08
N ILE A 43 4.67 -3.41 5.91
CA ILE A 43 4.74 -4.87 5.76
C ILE A 43 6.21 -5.25 5.52
N LYS A 44 6.93 -5.53 6.60
CA LYS A 44 8.39 -5.71 6.59
C LYS A 44 8.87 -7.05 6.01
N ASN A 45 7.99 -8.04 5.92
CA ASN A 45 8.33 -9.37 5.45
C ASN A 45 7.26 -9.86 4.47
N HIS A 46 7.70 -10.19 3.26
CA HIS A 46 6.82 -10.59 2.16
C HIS A 46 6.84 -12.10 1.89
N THR A 47 7.42 -12.91 2.79
CA THR A 47 7.37 -14.37 2.65
C THR A 47 5.93 -14.88 2.77
N PRO A 48 5.52 -15.87 1.97
CA PRO A 48 4.15 -16.40 2.00
C PRO A 48 3.71 -16.82 3.41
N LYS A 49 4.61 -17.40 4.20
CA LYS A 49 4.33 -17.80 5.58
C LYS A 49 3.98 -16.61 6.46
N TYR A 50 4.78 -15.53 6.38
CA TYR A 50 4.53 -14.33 7.17
C TYR A 50 3.22 -13.64 6.75
N VAL A 51 3.00 -13.49 5.44
CA VAL A 51 1.79 -12.86 4.91
C VAL A 51 0.52 -13.63 5.33
N SER A 52 0.54 -14.95 5.25
CA SER A 52 -0.56 -15.80 5.69
C SER A 52 -0.82 -15.68 7.20
N GLN A 53 0.25 -15.62 8.01
CA GLN A 53 0.13 -15.43 9.45
C GLN A 53 -0.42 -14.04 9.79
N LEU A 54 0.11 -12.99 9.17
CA LEU A 54 -0.36 -11.60 9.37
C LEU A 54 -1.83 -11.44 8.98
N LYS A 55 -2.24 -12.04 7.84
CA LYS A 55 -3.65 -12.06 7.43
C LYS A 55 -4.53 -12.64 8.52
N LYS A 56 -4.17 -13.82 9.03
CA LYS A 56 -4.92 -14.50 10.10
C LYS A 56 -5.02 -13.64 11.36
N GLU A 57 -3.92 -13.04 11.78
CA GLU A 57 -3.88 -12.15 12.95
C GLU A 57 -4.77 -10.90 12.76
N ILE A 58 -4.81 -10.33 11.56
CA ILE A 58 -5.73 -9.24 11.21
C ILE A 58 -7.19 -9.69 11.26
N GLU A 59 -7.51 -10.85 10.69
CA GLU A 59 -8.86 -11.42 10.68
C GLU A 59 -9.38 -11.68 12.11
N GLU A 60 -8.51 -12.14 13.01
CA GLU A 60 -8.83 -12.36 14.42
C GLU A 60 -9.22 -11.06 15.17
N GLU A 61 -8.75 -9.91 14.70
CA GLU A 61 -9.15 -8.62 15.27
C GLU A 61 -10.57 -8.18 14.89
N GLY A 62 -11.22 -8.85 13.93
CA GLY A 62 -12.62 -8.63 13.59
C GLY A 62 -12.92 -7.28 12.93
N ILE A 63 -11.93 -6.70 12.25
CA ILE A 63 -12.06 -5.46 11.45
C ILE A 63 -11.37 -5.67 10.09
N PRO A 64 -12.01 -5.33 8.95
CA PRO A 64 -11.44 -5.59 7.63
C PRO A 64 -10.30 -4.63 7.29
N LEU A 65 -9.27 -5.16 6.61
CA LEU A 65 -8.31 -4.35 5.86
C LEU A 65 -9.00 -3.84 4.58
N ILE A 66 -9.23 -2.53 4.50
CA ILE A 66 -9.94 -1.92 3.38
C ILE A 66 -8.97 -1.63 2.25
N MET A 67 -7.88 -0.93 2.53
CA MET A 67 -6.98 -0.44 1.49
C MET A 67 -5.51 -0.61 1.89
N VAL A 68 -4.70 -1.01 0.93
CA VAL A 68 -3.24 -0.88 1.03
C VAL A 68 -2.80 0.25 0.10
N THR A 69 -1.91 1.12 0.58
CA THR A 69 -1.33 2.21 -0.22
C THR A 69 0.08 1.86 -0.62
N THR A 70 0.35 1.91 -1.93
CA THR A 70 1.68 1.77 -2.54
C THR A 70 2.12 3.08 -3.19
N TYR A 71 3.42 3.27 -3.38
CA TYR A 71 4.02 4.55 -3.74
C TYR A 71 4.98 4.44 -4.94
N PRO A 72 4.60 3.82 -6.07
CA PRO A 72 5.46 3.79 -7.24
C PRO A 72 5.72 5.19 -7.80
N ASP A 73 6.89 5.39 -8.39
CA ASP A 73 7.30 6.65 -8.99
C ASP A 73 7.38 6.53 -10.52
N PHE A 74 6.23 6.58 -11.18
CA PHE A 74 6.11 6.53 -12.65
C PHE A 74 6.47 7.85 -13.34
N THR A 75 6.76 8.90 -12.56
CA THR A 75 7.19 10.21 -13.09
C THR A 75 8.70 10.39 -13.10
N HIS A 76 9.46 9.37 -12.65
CA HIS A 76 10.92 9.41 -12.65
C HIS A 76 11.48 9.59 -14.08
N PRO A 77 12.47 10.47 -14.31
CA PRO A 77 13.02 10.73 -15.65
C PRO A 77 13.72 9.51 -16.27
N ASP A 78 14.33 8.64 -15.45
CA ASP A 78 14.97 7.41 -15.93
C ASP A 78 13.92 6.32 -16.21
N PHE A 79 13.90 5.84 -17.45
CA PHE A 79 13.03 4.76 -17.90
C PHE A 79 13.23 3.46 -17.11
N LEU A 80 14.47 3.07 -16.85
CA LEU A 80 14.77 1.82 -16.12
C LEU A 80 14.26 1.88 -14.68
N GLN A 81 14.27 3.08 -14.06
CA GLN A 81 13.68 3.26 -12.74
C GLN A 81 12.17 3.07 -12.80
N ARG A 82 11.49 3.65 -13.79
CA ARG A 82 10.03 3.44 -13.94
C ARG A 82 9.64 1.98 -14.15
N GLU A 83 10.45 1.21 -14.92
CA GLU A 83 10.21 -0.24 -15.08
C GLU A 83 10.35 -0.99 -13.74
N ARG A 84 11.36 -0.65 -12.92
CA ARG A 84 11.50 -1.23 -11.57
C ARG A 84 10.32 -0.89 -10.67
N GLU A 85 9.84 0.35 -10.72
CA GLU A 85 8.65 0.79 -9.97
C GLU A 85 7.40 0.01 -10.41
N PHE A 86 7.31 -0.33 -11.69
CA PHE A 86 6.24 -1.18 -12.19
C PHE A 86 6.34 -2.62 -11.66
N ASP A 87 7.53 -3.22 -11.65
CA ASP A 87 7.75 -4.54 -11.07
C ASP A 87 7.40 -4.56 -9.57
N PHE A 88 7.76 -3.51 -8.83
CA PHE A 88 7.33 -3.34 -7.44
C PHE A 88 5.81 -3.24 -7.32
N LEU A 89 5.13 -2.47 -8.17
CA LEU A 89 3.67 -2.39 -8.16
C LEU A 89 3.01 -3.74 -8.40
N VAL A 90 3.50 -4.54 -9.35
CA VAL A 90 2.98 -5.91 -9.60
C VAL A 90 3.11 -6.78 -8.36
N HIS A 91 4.26 -6.71 -7.68
CA HIS A 91 4.47 -7.40 -6.42
C HIS A 91 3.51 -6.91 -5.32
N ASP A 92 3.33 -5.61 -5.20
CA ASP A 92 2.44 -4.97 -4.22
C ASP A 92 0.96 -5.35 -4.43
N ILE A 93 0.52 -5.47 -5.69
CA ILE A 93 -0.83 -5.97 -6.04
C ILE A 93 -1.02 -7.38 -5.49
N ALA A 94 -0.07 -8.27 -5.76
CA ALA A 94 -0.13 -9.66 -5.29
C ALA A 94 -0.13 -9.73 -3.76
N LEU A 95 0.69 -8.92 -3.09
CA LEU A 95 0.78 -8.87 -1.63
C LEU A 95 -0.50 -8.33 -0.99
N ALA A 96 -1.06 -7.23 -1.52
CA ALA A 96 -2.33 -6.66 -1.05
C ALA A 96 -3.49 -7.66 -1.19
N SER A 97 -3.55 -8.36 -2.33
CA SER A 97 -4.51 -9.43 -2.58
C SER A 97 -4.34 -10.59 -1.58
N ALA A 98 -3.11 -11.04 -1.34
CA ALA A 98 -2.82 -12.12 -0.38
C ALA A 98 -3.21 -11.75 1.06
N LEU A 99 -3.10 -10.48 1.45
CA LEU A 99 -3.56 -9.97 2.75
C LEU A 99 -5.08 -9.81 2.84
N GLY A 100 -5.80 -9.86 1.71
CA GLY A 100 -7.25 -9.69 1.66
C GLY A 100 -7.71 -8.24 1.64
N ALA A 101 -6.86 -7.30 1.23
CA ALA A 101 -7.26 -5.91 1.02
C ALA A 101 -8.31 -5.80 -0.08
N GLN A 102 -9.32 -4.93 0.11
CA GLN A 102 -10.38 -4.73 -0.88
C GLN A 102 -9.95 -3.77 -1.99
N PHE A 103 -9.05 -2.85 -1.68
CA PHE A 103 -8.54 -1.83 -2.61
C PHE A 103 -7.03 -1.67 -2.48
N LEU A 104 -6.40 -1.31 -3.60
CA LEU A 104 -5.03 -0.82 -3.63
C LEU A 104 -5.04 0.64 -4.10
N ARG A 105 -4.51 1.54 -3.29
CA ARG A 105 -4.26 2.93 -3.69
C ARG A 105 -2.87 3.02 -4.27
N VAL A 106 -2.79 3.49 -5.52
CA VAL A 106 -1.54 3.68 -6.24
C VAL A 106 -1.29 5.18 -6.42
N THR A 107 -0.12 5.67 -6.01
CA THR A 107 0.32 7.02 -6.35
C THR A 107 0.96 7.04 -7.73
N ALA A 108 0.87 8.18 -8.43
CA ALA A 108 1.40 8.29 -9.79
C ALA A 108 2.92 8.53 -9.82
N GLY A 109 3.47 9.10 -8.75
CA GLY A 109 4.88 9.49 -8.65
C GLY A 109 5.04 10.81 -7.91
N GLN A 110 6.18 11.44 -8.07
CA GLN A 110 6.54 12.70 -7.42
C GLN A 110 7.15 13.70 -8.42
N ALA A 111 7.32 14.95 -8.00
CA ALA A 111 7.92 15.98 -8.85
C ALA A 111 9.43 15.75 -9.03
N HIS A 112 9.88 15.75 -10.28
CA HIS A 112 11.30 15.69 -10.63
C HIS A 112 11.69 16.89 -11.48
N PRO A 113 12.80 17.59 -11.17
CA PRO A 113 13.24 18.77 -11.95
C PRO A 113 13.49 18.47 -13.44
N ALA A 114 13.84 17.22 -13.78
CA ALA A 114 14.10 16.78 -15.15
C ALA A 114 12.87 16.20 -15.88
N THR A 115 11.69 16.22 -15.25
CA THR A 115 10.44 15.70 -15.83
C THR A 115 9.46 16.84 -16.03
N THR A 116 9.01 17.05 -17.27
CA THR A 116 7.92 18.01 -17.52
C THR A 116 6.60 17.44 -16.98
N GLU A 117 5.66 18.31 -16.63
CA GLU A 117 4.33 17.89 -16.19
C GLU A 117 3.65 16.99 -17.25
N THR A 118 3.75 17.37 -18.51
CA THR A 118 3.17 16.61 -19.64
C THR A 118 3.77 15.21 -19.75
N ASP A 119 5.09 15.07 -19.63
CA ASP A 119 5.75 13.76 -19.71
C ASP A 119 5.40 12.91 -18.49
N GLY A 120 5.43 13.49 -17.28
CA GLY A 120 5.09 12.80 -16.05
C GLY A 120 3.66 12.25 -16.08
N VAL A 121 2.69 13.04 -16.50
CA VAL A 121 1.29 12.61 -16.67
C VAL A 121 1.17 11.49 -17.70
N LYS A 122 1.83 11.63 -18.85
CA LYS A 122 1.84 10.62 -19.91
C LYS A 122 2.37 9.28 -19.40
N TRP A 123 3.53 9.28 -18.75
CA TRP A 123 4.15 8.06 -18.22
C TRP A 123 3.29 7.42 -17.12
N ALA A 124 2.76 8.22 -16.19
CA ALA A 124 1.88 7.71 -15.14
C ALA A 124 0.64 7.01 -15.73
N ILE A 125 -0.01 7.61 -16.72
CA ILE A 125 -1.16 7.01 -17.41
C ILE A 125 -0.77 5.69 -18.10
N GLU A 126 0.39 5.64 -18.74
CA GLU A 126 0.89 4.44 -19.42
C GLU A 126 1.07 3.28 -18.43
N TYR A 127 1.76 3.51 -17.31
CA TYR A 127 2.00 2.47 -16.31
C TYR A 127 0.72 2.07 -15.56
N LEU A 128 -0.16 2.99 -15.24
CA LEU A 128 -1.45 2.67 -14.60
C LEU A 128 -2.35 1.85 -15.54
N LYS A 129 -2.36 2.15 -16.85
CA LYS A 129 -3.06 1.32 -17.84
C LYS A 129 -2.46 -0.08 -17.97
N LYS A 130 -1.14 -0.20 -17.86
CA LYS A 130 -0.43 -1.49 -17.88
C LYS A 130 -0.74 -2.32 -16.63
N ALA A 131 -0.94 -1.67 -15.47
CA ALA A 131 -1.27 -2.31 -14.20
C ALA A 131 -2.76 -2.70 -14.07
N ALA A 132 -3.68 -1.94 -14.66
CA ALA A 132 -5.13 -2.10 -14.45
C ALA A 132 -5.72 -3.50 -14.75
N PRO A 133 -5.19 -4.32 -15.67
CA PRO A 133 -5.70 -5.67 -15.91
C PRO A 133 -5.13 -6.75 -14.97
N ILE A 134 -4.18 -6.44 -14.09
CA ILE A 134 -3.57 -7.38 -13.15
C ILE A 134 -4.48 -7.58 -11.93
#